data_57f55c6c84b2a39a4f83cfd4389d55a5
#
_entry.id   57f55c6c84b2a39a4f83cfd4389d55a5
#
_cell.length_a   1.000
_cell.length_b   1.000
_cell.length_c   1.000
_cell.angle_alpha   90.00
_cell.angle_beta   90.00
_cell.angle_gamma   90.00
#
_symmetry.space_group_name_H-M   'P 1'
#
loop_
_entity.id
_entity.type
_entity.pdbx_description
1 polymer ?
#
loop_
_entity_poly.entity_id
_entity_poly.type
_entity_poly.pdbx_seq_one_letter_code
_entity_poly.pdbx_strand_id
1 'polypeptide(L)'
;MKTTATANTILGFAPLNDLFKIVEHPNERGAIVLEAPVDQAGITLYIAIDSDSYGHIERPGNGGIRLLNYESTKHAIDDAVRLAKGMTRKHDMFRTGFSGAKLVVKSDHKDLSFIDRKSLMTSAASALRALEGGMYTGCDLNTCDIDMDYLVEATGNRFVLAGRNSRVDTNVATASSVIGSILGTVEAMEGDADISQLTFTVQGCGKVGTTVAKELIRLGAKHVQTCDLYPECAKIPKCTPIKDWALTPCDFLVPCANSLAITEEVAANFPEGIKYCVGATNSPFANENAMSIFNRRGVMHIPESISSAGAILADSVEVRYVMLS
;
A
#
# COMPACT_ATOMS: atom_id res chain seq x y z
N MET A 1 14.85 -27.93 -25.71
CA MET A 1 13.66 -27.21 -26.18
C MET A 1 12.96 -26.66 -24.94
N LYS A 2 13.11 -25.37 -24.65
CA LYS A 2 12.33 -24.71 -23.59
C LYS A 2 10.94 -24.47 -24.17
N THR A 3 9.95 -25.21 -23.70
CA THR A 3 8.55 -24.95 -23.99
C THR A 3 8.22 -23.58 -23.42
N THR A 4 8.02 -22.60 -24.29
CA THR A 4 7.40 -21.33 -23.93
C THR A 4 5.98 -21.65 -23.46
N ALA A 5 5.78 -21.70 -22.15
CA ALA A 5 4.44 -21.72 -21.61
C ALA A 5 3.75 -20.44 -22.09
N THR A 6 2.60 -20.57 -22.75
CA THR A 6 1.81 -19.41 -23.16
C THR A 6 1.20 -18.75 -21.94
N ALA A 7 0.89 -17.45 -21.98
CA ALA A 7 0.22 -16.73 -20.88
C ALA A 7 -1.02 -17.49 -20.34
N ASN A 8 -1.75 -18.14 -21.24
CA ASN A 8 -2.91 -18.98 -20.91
C ASN A 8 -2.59 -20.16 -20.00
N THR A 9 -1.42 -20.78 -20.19
CA THR A 9 -0.97 -21.91 -19.36
C THR A 9 -0.54 -21.45 -17.98
N ILE A 10 -0.06 -20.22 -17.86
CA ILE A 10 0.43 -19.63 -16.62
C ILE A 10 -0.73 -19.20 -15.71
N LEU A 11 -1.77 -18.57 -16.28
CA LEU A 11 -2.89 -18.01 -15.51
C LEU A 11 -4.16 -18.86 -15.54
N GLY A 12 -4.19 -19.95 -16.34
CA GLY A 12 -5.38 -20.80 -16.49
C GLY A 12 -6.57 -20.14 -17.17
N PHE A 13 -6.38 -18.93 -17.75
CA PHE A 13 -7.42 -18.14 -18.41
C PHE A 13 -7.42 -18.33 -19.94
N ALA A 14 -8.53 -17.94 -20.57
CA ALA A 14 -8.65 -17.82 -22.04
C ALA A 14 -7.63 -16.83 -22.62
N PRO A 15 -7.38 -16.82 -23.96
CA PRO A 15 -6.21 -16.20 -24.53
C PRO A 15 -6.01 -14.72 -24.12
N LEU A 16 -5.07 -14.49 -23.21
CA LEU A 16 -4.62 -13.15 -22.79
C LEU A 16 -3.67 -12.52 -23.85
N ASN A 17 -3.19 -13.32 -24.83
CA ASN A 17 -2.14 -12.95 -25.75
C ASN A 17 -2.46 -11.74 -26.64
N ASP A 18 -3.74 -11.47 -26.89
CA ASP A 18 -4.17 -10.33 -27.72
C ASP A 18 -4.33 -9.02 -26.91
N LEU A 19 -4.41 -9.12 -25.59
CA LEU A 19 -4.63 -7.98 -24.68
C LEU A 19 -3.39 -7.57 -23.88
N PHE A 20 -2.46 -8.52 -23.66
CA PHE A 20 -1.30 -8.29 -22.80
C PHE A 20 -0.01 -8.73 -23.46
N LYS A 21 1.03 -7.97 -23.20
CA LYS A 21 2.41 -8.41 -23.42
C LYS A 21 3.00 -8.86 -22.08
N ILE A 22 3.45 -10.11 -22.01
CA ILE A 22 4.21 -10.58 -20.84
C ILE A 22 5.61 -9.97 -20.91
N VAL A 23 5.95 -9.13 -19.93
CA VAL A 23 7.26 -8.46 -19.84
C VAL A 23 8.19 -9.11 -18.82
N GLU A 24 7.62 -9.84 -17.84
CA GLU A 24 8.39 -10.70 -16.92
C GLU A 24 7.67 -12.00 -16.64
N HIS A 25 8.43 -13.08 -16.55
CA HIS A 25 7.95 -14.42 -16.20
C HIS A 25 8.19 -14.73 -14.73
N PRO A 26 7.36 -15.59 -14.13
CA PRO A 26 7.49 -15.99 -12.73
C PRO A 26 8.85 -16.58 -12.38
N ASN A 27 9.48 -17.27 -13.33
CA ASN A 27 10.79 -17.91 -13.13
C ASN A 27 11.95 -16.89 -12.96
N GLU A 28 11.74 -15.63 -13.31
CA GLU A 28 12.75 -14.58 -13.23
C GLU A 28 12.73 -13.90 -11.86
N ARG A 29 11.54 -13.50 -11.39
CA ARG A 29 11.39 -12.76 -10.12
C ARG A 29 10.31 -13.31 -9.19
N GLY A 30 9.71 -14.44 -9.52
CA GLY A 30 8.59 -15.03 -8.77
C GLY A 30 7.29 -14.22 -8.90
N ALA A 31 7.14 -13.44 -9.96
CA ALA A 31 5.92 -12.73 -10.32
C ALA A 31 5.75 -12.69 -11.84
N ILE A 32 4.50 -12.75 -12.32
CA ILE A 32 4.22 -12.40 -13.72
C ILE A 32 3.99 -10.91 -13.80
N VAL A 33 4.55 -10.26 -14.83
CA VAL A 33 4.25 -8.86 -15.14
C VAL A 33 3.68 -8.78 -16.54
N LEU A 34 2.49 -8.21 -16.63
CA LEU A 34 1.74 -7.97 -17.84
C LEU A 34 1.80 -6.47 -18.17
N GLU A 35 2.10 -6.14 -19.41
CA GLU A 35 1.93 -4.79 -19.95
C GLU A 35 0.60 -4.74 -20.68
N ALA A 36 -0.29 -3.86 -20.21
CA ALA A 36 -1.60 -3.64 -20.81
C ALA A 36 -1.58 -2.39 -21.70
N PRO A 37 -2.20 -2.41 -22.89
CA PRO A 37 -2.26 -1.26 -23.76
C PRO A 37 -3.12 -0.16 -23.12
N VAL A 38 -2.64 1.07 -23.18
CA VAL A 38 -3.41 2.28 -22.87
C VAL A 38 -3.52 3.10 -24.16
N ASP A 39 -4.74 3.43 -24.55
CA ASP A 39 -4.99 4.23 -25.76
C ASP A 39 -4.66 5.71 -25.53
N GLN A 40 -3.42 5.95 -25.02
CA GLN A 40 -2.89 7.28 -24.74
C GLN A 40 -1.36 7.27 -24.81
N ALA A 41 -0.80 8.15 -25.61
CA ALA A 41 0.63 8.26 -25.75
C ALA A 41 1.31 8.65 -24.42
N GLY A 42 2.44 8.02 -24.12
CA GLY A 42 3.21 8.29 -22.90
C GLY A 42 2.67 7.69 -21.62
N ILE A 43 1.63 6.84 -21.69
CA ILE A 43 1.08 6.12 -20.54
C ILE A 43 1.22 4.62 -20.77
N THR A 44 1.73 3.90 -19.77
CA THR A 44 1.83 2.44 -19.80
C THR A 44 1.32 1.87 -18.48
N LEU A 45 0.48 0.85 -18.55
CA LEU A 45 -0.04 0.11 -17.41
C LEU A 45 0.69 -1.22 -17.27
N TYR A 46 1.31 -1.45 -16.12
CA TYR A 46 1.90 -2.73 -15.73
C TYR A 46 1.05 -3.37 -14.64
N ILE A 47 0.80 -4.68 -14.78
CA ILE A 47 0.07 -5.48 -13.81
C ILE A 47 1.03 -6.56 -13.33
N ALA A 48 1.44 -6.49 -12.08
CA ALA A 48 2.21 -7.54 -11.44
C ALA A 48 1.28 -8.44 -10.61
N ILE A 49 1.38 -9.76 -10.81
CA ILE A 49 0.69 -10.76 -10.02
C ILE A 49 1.76 -11.66 -9.41
N ASP A 50 1.74 -11.84 -8.09
CA ASP A 50 2.73 -12.66 -7.41
C ASP A 50 2.58 -14.14 -7.82
N SER A 51 3.70 -14.85 -7.85
CA SER A 51 3.77 -16.25 -8.31
C SER A 51 2.79 -17.18 -7.60
N ASP A 52 2.48 -16.89 -6.34
CA ASP A 52 1.56 -17.70 -5.53
C ASP A 52 0.10 -17.59 -5.98
N SER A 53 -0.22 -16.62 -6.87
CA SER A 53 -1.58 -16.37 -7.38
C SER A 53 -1.86 -17.03 -8.72
N TYR A 54 -0.87 -17.60 -9.37
CA TYR A 54 -1.08 -18.10 -10.73
C TYR A 54 -2.06 -19.27 -10.80
N GLY A 55 -3.05 -19.09 -11.67
CA GLY A 55 -4.06 -20.11 -11.96
C GLY A 55 -5.01 -20.41 -10.82
N HIS A 56 -5.00 -19.64 -9.75
CA HIS A 56 -5.85 -19.82 -8.59
C HIS A 56 -6.91 -18.71 -8.51
N ILE A 57 -8.03 -18.86 -9.23
CA ILE A 57 -9.22 -18.00 -9.03
C ILE A 57 -9.69 -18.07 -7.57
N GLU A 58 -9.48 -19.18 -6.90
CA GLU A 58 -9.82 -19.36 -5.47
C GLU A 58 -8.95 -18.48 -4.55
N ARG A 59 -7.81 -17.98 -5.07
CA ARG A 59 -6.91 -17.09 -4.35
C ARG A 59 -6.48 -15.94 -5.28
N PRO A 60 -7.39 -15.01 -5.63
CA PRO A 60 -7.10 -13.93 -6.55
C PRO A 60 -6.09 -12.93 -6.00
N GLY A 61 -5.36 -12.26 -6.89
CA GLY A 61 -4.47 -11.17 -6.52
C GLY A 61 -5.27 -9.95 -6.04
N ASN A 62 -4.80 -9.28 -5.00
CA ASN A 62 -5.33 -7.97 -4.56
C ASN A 62 -4.21 -6.94 -4.47
N GLY A 63 -4.46 -5.75 -5.01
CA GLY A 63 -3.55 -4.60 -4.92
C GLY A 63 -4.05 -3.39 -5.70
N GLY A 64 -3.79 -2.21 -5.15
CA GLY A 64 -4.29 -0.95 -5.71
C GLY A 64 -3.56 -0.48 -6.98
N ILE A 65 -4.12 0.53 -7.62
CA ILE A 65 -3.54 1.20 -8.80
C ILE A 65 -2.69 2.37 -8.33
N ARG A 66 -1.38 2.29 -8.59
CA ARG A 66 -0.41 3.33 -8.28
C ARG A 66 -0.04 4.11 -9.54
N LEU A 67 -0.18 5.42 -9.48
CA LEU A 67 0.21 6.34 -10.54
C LEU A 67 1.41 7.15 -10.10
N LEU A 68 2.57 6.92 -10.72
CA LEU A 68 3.79 7.68 -10.48
C LEU A 68 4.54 8.00 -11.77
N ASN A 69 5.35 9.04 -11.69
CA ASN A 69 6.27 9.41 -12.76
C ASN A 69 7.58 8.64 -12.59
N TYR A 70 7.59 7.38 -13.04
CA TYR A 70 8.76 6.52 -12.95
C TYR A 70 9.85 6.93 -13.93
N GLU A 71 11.09 6.99 -13.46
CA GLU A 71 12.26 7.35 -14.29
C GLU A 71 12.49 6.39 -15.46
N SER A 72 12.10 5.13 -15.29
CA SER A 72 12.27 4.10 -16.33
C SER A 72 11.19 3.01 -16.23
N THR A 73 11.00 2.29 -17.34
CA THR A 73 10.18 1.06 -17.38
C THR A 73 10.65 0.04 -16.33
N LYS A 74 11.98 -0.14 -16.22
CA LYS A 74 12.55 -1.06 -15.24
C LYS A 74 12.16 -0.69 -13.82
N HIS A 75 12.22 0.58 -13.46
CA HIS A 75 11.83 1.07 -12.13
C HIS A 75 10.34 0.83 -11.85
N ALA A 76 9.47 1.07 -12.84
CA ALA A 76 8.03 0.79 -12.72
C ALA A 76 7.75 -0.71 -12.48
N ILE A 77 8.42 -1.59 -13.23
CA ILE A 77 8.27 -3.05 -13.10
C ILE A 77 8.82 -3.53 -11.76
N ASP A 78 10.01 -3.05 -11.35
CA ASP A 78 10.62 -3.39 -10.05
C ASP A 78 9.67 -3.03 -8.89
N ASP A 79 9.06 -1.85 -8.95
CA ASP A 79 8.10 -1.39 -7.93
C ASP A 79 6.82 -2.24 -7.95
N ALA A 80 6.28 -2.55 -9.13
CA ALA A 80 5.10 -3.39 -9.27
C ALA A 80 5.31 -4.78 -8.64
N VAL A 81 6.43 -5.44 -8.95
CA VAL A 81 6.77 -6.77 -8.40
C VAL A 81 6.99 -6.70 -6.89
N ARG A 82 7.75 -5.71 -6.42
CA ARG A 82 8.00 -5.52 -4.98
C ARG A 82 6.71 -5.33 -4.20
N LEU A 83 5.80 -4.52 -4.72
CA LEU A 83 4.50 -4.23 -4.10
C LEU A 83 3.57 -5.43 -4.14
N ALA A 84 3.49 -6.16 -5.25
CA ALA A 84 2.69 -7.39 -5.35
C ALA A 84 3.13 -8.41 -4.29
N LYS A 85 4.44 -8.65 -4.15
CA LYS A 85 4.98 -9.53 -3.11
C LYS A 85 4.70 -9.03 -1.68
N GLY A 86 4.77 -7.71 -1.47
CA GLY A 86 4.40 -7.10 -0.20
C GLY A 86 2.93 -7.35 0.15
N MET A 87 2.05 -7.29 -0.85
CA MET A 87 0.63 -7.61 -0.67
C MET A 87 0.42 -9.08 -0.33
N THR A 88 1.10 -10.04 -0.99
CA THR A 88 1.02 -11.46 -0.64
C THR A 88 1.37 -11.70 0.83
N ARG A 89 2.47 -11.11 1.32
CA ARG A 89 2.88 -11.23 2.72
C ARG A 89 1.80 -10.74 3.69
N LYS A 90 1.16 -9.61 3.38
CA LYS A 90 0.05 -9.08 4.19
C LYS A 90 -1.14 -10.05 4.19
N HIS A 91 -1.54 -10.53 3.02
CA HIS A 91 -2.67 -11.44 2.87
C HIS A 91 -2.44 -12.79 3.55
N ASP A 92 -1.23 -13.35 3.46
CA ASP A 92 -0.83 -14.59 4.12
C ASP A 92 -0.89 -14.48 5.64
N MET A 93 -0.35 -13.39 6.17
CA MET A 93 -0.31 -13.15 7.62
C MET A 93 -1.70 -13.16 8.24
N PHE A 94 -2.69 -12.60 7.55
CA PHE A 94 -4.06 -12.49 8.04
C PHE A 94 -5.02 -13.51 7.43
N ARG A 95 -4.54 -14.43 6.59
CA ARG A 95 -5.34 -15.48 5.94
C ARG A 95 -6.61 -14.93 5.26
N THR A 96 -6.45 -13.83 4.54
CA THR A 96 -7.58 -13.12 3.91
C THR A 96 -8.21 -13.88 2.75
N GLY A 97 -7.53 -14.89 2.19
CA GLY A 97 -7.96 -15.63 1.00
C GLY A 97 -7.50 -15.00 -0.31
N PHE A 98 -6.80 -13.86 -0.26
CA PHE A 98 -6.14 -13.25 -1.41
C PHE A 98 -4.65 -13.60 -1.46
N SER A 99 -4.05 -13.36 -2.62
CA SER A 99 -2.62 -13.18 -2.80
C SER A 99 -2.32 -11.76 -3.28
N GLY A 100 -1.07 -11.46 -3.58
CA GLY A 100 -0.67 -10.10 -3.94
C GLY A 100 -0.71 -9.84 -5.43
N ALA A 101 -1.21 -8.67 -5.78
CA ALA A 101 -1.06 -8.07 -7.09
C ALA A 101 -0.79 -6.57 -6.96
N LYS A 102 -0.44 -5.92 -8.06
CA LYS A 102 -0.29 -4.46 -8.13
C LYS A 102 -0.47 -3.97 -9.55
N LEU A 103 -1.24 -2.89 -9.70
CA LEU A 103 -1.25 -2.12 -10.94
C LEU A 103 -0.35 -0.91 -10.76
N VAL A 104 0.58 -0.73 -11.68
CA VAL A 104 1.50 0.40 -11.70
C VAL A 104 1.37 1.12 -13.03
N VAL A 105 1.13 2.41 -12.97
CA VAL A 105 1.04 3.27 -14.13
C VAL A 105 2.31 4.09 -14.24
N LYS A 106 3.06 3.89 -15.31
CA LYS A 106 4.15 4.78 -15.72
C LYS A 106 3.56 5.82 -16.64
N SER A 107 3.71 7.08 -16.30
CA SER A 107 3.33 8.22 -17.16
C SER A 107 4.53 9.08 -17.45
N ASP A 108 4.65 9.53 -18.69
CA ASP A 108 5.63 10.54 -19.10
C ASP A 108 5.08 11.97 -18.85
N HIS A 109 3.80 12.08 -18.44
CA HIS A 109 3.15 13.33 -18.09
C HIS A 109 3.17 13.53 -16.57
N LYS A 110 3.51 14.74 -16.12
CA LYS A 110 3.54 15.08 -14.70
C LYS A 110 2.15 15.00 -14.07
N ASP A 111 1.15 15.48 -14.79
CA ASP A 111 -0.25 15.47 -14.39
C ASP A 111 -1.08 14.88 -15.52
N LEU A 112 -1.94 13.91 -15.20
CA LEU A 112 -2.87 13.35 -16.17
C LEU A 112 -4.14 14.21 -16.26
N SER A 113 -4.54 14.54 -17.48
CA SER A 113 -5.83 15.16 -17.72
C SER A 113 -6.98 14.22 -17.34
N PHE A 114 -8.18 14.77 -17.22
CA PHE A 114 -9.41 14.00 -17.00
C PHE A 114 -9.62 12.91 -18.08
N ILE A 115 -9.35 13.25 -19.34
CA ILE A 115 -9.51 12.32 -20.49
C ILE A 115 -8.49 11.19 -20.37
N ASP A 116 -7.23 11.51 -20.02
CA ASP A 116 -6.17 10.51 -19.85
C ASP A 116 -6.48 9.55 -18.70
N ARG A 117 -6.99 10.05 -17.58
CA ARG A 117 -7.43 9.23 -16.45
C ARG A 117 -8.57 8.29 -16.84
N LYS A 118 -9.56 8.77 -17.56
CA LYS A 118 -10.68 7.95 -18.03
C LYS A 118 -10.20 6.87 -18.99
N SER A 119 -9.32 7.19 -19.95
CA SER A 119 -8.71 6.24 -20.88
C SER A 119 -7.92 5.17 -20.14
N LEU A 120 -7.07 5.57 -19.18
CA LEU A 120 -6.33 4.67 -18.32
C LEU A 120 -7.24 3.70 -17.57
N MET A 121 -8.29 4.21 -16.93
CA MET A 121 -9.21 3.38 -16.15
C MET A 121 -10.03 2.44 -17.06
N THR A 122 -10.34 2.84 -18.29
CA THR A 122 -10.97 1.97 -19.29
C THR A 122 -10.03 0.82 -19.67
N SER A 123 -8.75 1.08 -19.86
CA SER A 123 -7.75 0.06 -20.14
C SER A 123 -7.56 -0.89 -18.96
N ALA A 124 -7.48 -0.35 -17.74
CA ALA A 124 -7.42 -1.15 -16.51
C ALA A 124 -8.67 -2.03 -16.34
N ALA A 125 -9.86 -1.50 -16.62
CA ALA A 125 -11.11 -2.26 -16.58
C ALA A 125 -11.12 -3.41 -17.61
N SER A 126 -10.60 -3.18 -18.80
CA SER A 126 -10.48 -4.21 -19.83
C SER A 126 -9.54 -5.33 -19.38
N ALA A 127 -8.41 -4.95 -18.74
CA ALA A 127 -7.47 -5.89 -18.16
C ALA A 127 -8.10 -6.73 -17.03
N LEU A 128 -8.79 -6.09 -16.09
CA LEU A 128 -9.45 -6.78 -14.97
C LEU A 128 -10.54 -7.76 -15.47
N ARG A 129 -11.30 -7.37 -16.48
CA ARG A 129 -12.30 -8.27 -17.11
C ARG A 129 -11.63 -9.48 -17.77
N ALA A 130 -10.50 -9.28 -18.45
CA ALA A 130 -9.78 -10.38 -19.10
C ALA A 130 -9.14 -11.34 -18.07
N LEU A 131 -8.84 -10.86 -16.86
CA LEU A 131 -8.37 -11.69 -15.74
C LEU A 131 -9.50 -12.44 -15.02
N GLU A 132 -10.76 -12.25 -15.40
CA GLU A 132 -11.94 -13.03 -14.99
C GLU A 132 -12.05 -13.32 -13.48
N GLY A 133 -11.70 -12.35 -12.64
CA GLY A 133 -11.69 -12.54 -11.17
C GLY A 133 -10.36 -13.00 -10.59
N GLY A 134 -9.33 -13.16 -11.42
CA GLY A 134 -7.97 -13.46 -10.93
C GLY A 134 -7.30 -12.27 -10.24
N MET A 135 -7.90 -11.07 -10.31
CA MET A 135 -7.39 -9.90 -9.63
C MET A 135 -8.50 -8.94 -9.20
N TYR A 136 -8.31 -8.36 -8.02
CA TYR A 136 -9.10 -7.23 -7.47
C TYR A 136 -8.20 -6.02 -7.24
N THR A 137 -8.76 -4.82 -7.37
CA THR A 137 -8.00 -3.58 -7.24
C THR A 137 -8.76 -2.50 -6.47
N GLY A 138 -8.05 -1.45 -6.07
CA GLY A 138 -8.58 -0.29 -5.39
C GLY A 138 -7.67 0.92 -5.55
N CYS A 139 -7.92 1.97 -4.80
CA CYS A 139 -7.05 3.15 -4.74
C CYS A 139 -5.66 2.83 -4.19
N ASP A 140 -4.68 3.53 -4.71
CA ASP A 140 -3.34 3.65 -4.13
C ASP A 140 -2.80 5.06 -4.43
N LEU A 141 -1.51 5.26 -4.39
CA LEU A 141 -0.87 6.56 -4.53
C LEU A 141 -1.26 7.24 -5.85
N ASN A 142 -1.70 8.50 -5.75
CA ASN A 142 -2.14 9.38 -6.84
C ASN A 142 -3.35 8.88 -7.65
N THR A 143 -4.10 7.90 -7.14
CA THR A 143 -5.44 7.57 -7.61
C THR A 143 -6.49 7.96 -6.55
N CYS A 144 -7.72 8.18 -6.98
CA CYS A 144 -8.78 8.69 -6.14
C CYS A 144 -10.13 8.02 -6.44
N ASP A 145 -11.15 8.36 -5.66
CA ASP A 145 -12.49 7.79 -5.77
C ASP A 145 -13.10 7.96 -7.16
N ILE A 146 -12.81 9.09 -7.85
CA ILE A 146 -13.29 9.32 -9.23
C ILE A 146 -12.69 8.31 -10.21
N ASP A 147 -11.41 7.95 -10.06
CA ASP A 147 -10.76 6.93 -10.86
C ASP A 147 -11.42 5.57 -10.65
N MET A 148 -11.76 5.26 -9.39
CA MET A 148 -12.47 4.03 -9.04
C MET A 148 -13.91 4.02 -9.56
N ASP A 149 -14.60 5.15 -9.56
CA ASP A 149 -15.94 5.26 -10.15
C ASP A 149 -15.92 4.90 -11.65
N TYR A 150 -14.90 5.33 -12.41
CA TYR A 150 -14.73 4.92 -13.80
C TYR A 150 -14.48 3.41 -13.95
N LEU A 151 -13.68 2.82 -13.07
CA LEU A 151 -13.47 1.38 -13.06
C LEU A 151 -14.77 0.62 -12.75
N VAL A 152 -15.52 1.05 -11.75
CA VAL A 152 -16.81 0.47 -11.37
C VAL A 152 -17.78 0.56 -12.52
N GLU A 153 -17.91 1.72 -13.16
CA GLU A 153 -18.78 1.90 -14.34
C GLU A 153 -18.37 0.93 -15.46
N ALA A 154 -17.10 0.84 -15.77
CA ALA A 154 -16.58 0.03 -16.86
C ALA A 154 -16.59 -1.49 -16.57
N THR A 155 -16.47 -1.92 -15.31
CA THR A 155 -16.45 -3.35 -14.91
C THR A 155 -17.80 -3.88 -14.45
N GLY A 156 -18.81 -3.03 -14.29
CA GLY A 156 -20.10 -3.40 -13.70
C GLY A 156 -19.99 -3.72 -12.21
N ASN A 157 -19.18 -2.95 -11.46
CA ASN A 157 -18.90 -3.11 -10.04
C ASN A 157 -18.23 -4.45 -9.67
N ARG A 158 -17.52 -5.04 -10.62
CA ARG A 158 -16.71 -6.23 -10.40
C ARG A 158 -15.25 -5.84 -10.22
N PHE A 159 -14.51 -6.57 -9.40
CA PHE A 159 -13.05 -6.49 -9.26
C PHE A 159 -12.52 -5.18 -8.65
N VAL A 160 -13.39 -4.27 -8.19
CA VAL A 160 -13.00 -2.98 -7.59
C VAL A 160 -13.43 -2.95 -6.12
N LEU A 161 -12.48 -2.76 -5.22
CA LEU A 161 -12.64 -2.77 -3.75
C LEU A 161 -12.56 -1.36 -3.16
N ALA A 162 -12.79 -0.34 -3.97
CA ALA A 162 -12.78 1.05 -3.55
C ALA A 162 -13.80 1.85 -4.36
N GLY A 163 -14.01 3.12 -4.00
CA GLY A 163 -14.96 3.99 -4.65
C GLY A 163 -16.25 4.17 -3.84
N ARG A 164 -17.23 4.85 -4.42
CA ARG A 164 -18.48 5.26 -3.73
C ARG A 164 -19.35 4.10 -3.23
N ASN A 165 -19.16 2.92 -3.78
CA ASN A 165 -19.94 1.73 -3.41
C ASN A 165 -19.25 0.90 -2.31
N SER A 166 -18.00 1.21 -1.95
CA SER A 166 -17.35 0.58 -0.79
C SER A 166 -18.03 1.03 0.50
N ARG A 167 -18.33 0.07 1.36
CA ARG A 167 -18.88 0.34 2.70
C ARG A 167 -17.81 0.69 3.72
N VAL A 168 -16.55 0.55 3.35
CA VAL A 168 -15.42 0.75 4.23
C VAL A 168 -14.49 1.81 3.66
N ASP A 169 -14.19 2.83 4.47
CA ASP A 169 -13.08 3.75 4.18
C ASP A 169 -11.75 3.05 4.50
N THR A 170 -11.01 2.69 3.46
CA THR A 170 -9.73 1.99 3.57
C THR A 170 -8.66 2.80 4.31
N ASN A 171 -8.74 4.15 4.30
CA ASN A 171 -7.84 5.00 5.08
C ASN A 171 -8.14 4.89 6.57
N VAL A 172 -9.43 4.87 6.94
CA VAL A 172 -9.87 4.66 8.33
C VAL A 172 -9.50 3.26 8.80
N ALA A 173 -9.72 2.24 7.96
CA ALA A 173 -9.35 0.86 8.27
C ALA A 173 -7.83 0.71 8.50
N THR A 174 -7.01 1.34 7.64
CA THR A 174 -5.55 1.37 7.79
C THR A 174 -5.15 2.09 9.08
N ALA A 175 -5.71 3.26 9.36
CA ALA A 175 -5.44 3.98 10.59
C ALA A 175 -5.81 3.16 11.83
N SER A 176 -6.94 2.45 11.79
CA SER A 176 -7.39 1.57 12.88
C SER A 176 -6.42 0.42 13.13
N SER A 177 -5.84 -0.18 12.08
CA SER A 177 -4.82 -1.22 12.25
C SER A 177 -3.50 -0.68 12.83
N VAL A 178 -3.10 0.54 12.46
CA VAL A 178 -1.95 1.22 13.09
C VAL A 178 -2.20 1.43 14.59
N ILE A 179 -3.36 1.96 14.93
CA ILE A 179 -3.75 2.17 16.34
C ILE A 179 -3.82 0.85 17.10
N GLY A 180 -4.42 -0.19 16.52
CA GLY A 180 -4.45 -1.52 17.13
C GLY A 180 -3.07 -2.09 17.39
N SER A 181 -2.13 -1.89 16.46
CA SER A 181 -0.73 -2.29 16.61
C SER A 181 0.01 -1.49 17.69
N ILE A 182 -0.26 -0.18 17.80
CA ILE A 182 0.28 0.66 18.88
C ILE A 182 -0.24 0.16 20.22
N LEU A 183 -1.55 -0.02 20.37
CA LEU A 183 -2.16 -0.48 21.63
C LEU A 183 -1.66 -1.87 22.02
N GLY A 184 -1.57 -2.81 21.07
CA GLY A 184 -1.01 -4.13 21.33
C GLY A 184 0.46 -4.09 21.71
N THR A 185 1.25 -3.15 21.15
CA THR A 185 2.64 -2.94 21.54
C THR A 185 2.73 -2.39 22.97
N VAL A 186 1.91 -1.41 23.33
CA VAL A 186 1.84 -0.85 24.69
C VAL A 186 1.47 -1.94 25.70
N GLU A 187 0.42 -2.70 25.43
CA GLU A 187 -0.02 -3.79 26.29
C GLU A 187 1.08 -4.86 26.51
N ALA A 188 1.78 -5.22 25.44
CA ALA A 188 2.79 -6.28 25.50
C ALA A 188 4.12 -5.86 26.12
N MET A 189 4.52 -4.58 25.97
CA MET A 189 5.88 -4.13 26.24
C MET A 189 6.01 -3.15 27.38
N GLU A 190 4.98 -2.36 27.67
CA GLU A 190 5.04 -1.31 28.70
C GLU A 190 4.39 -1.75 30.04
N GLY A 191 3.84 -2.96 30.11
CA GLY A 191 3.21 -3.50 31.31
C GLY A 191 2.02 -2.66 31.75
N ASP A 192 2.13 -2.04 32.94
CA ASP A 192 1.07 -1.19 33.50
C ASP A 192 1.05 0.23 32.92
N ALA A 193 1.94 0.57 31.98
CA ALA A 193 1.97 1.90 31.38
C ALA A 193 0.80 2.08 30.42
N ASP A 194 0.19 3.26 30.50
CA ASP A 194 -0.92 3.69 29.69
C ASP A 194 -0.41 4.60 28.55
N ILE A 195 -1.13 4.62 27.44
CA ILE A 195 -0.88 5.53 26.32
C ILE A 195 -0.81 7.00 26.75
N SER A 196 -1.48 7.37 27.87
CA SER A 196 -1.44 8.70 28.47
C SER A 196 -0.06 9.12 29.02
N GLN A 197 0.89 8.21 29.08
CA GLN A 197 2.27 8.50 29.51
C GLN A 197 3.24 8.61 28.33
N LEU A 198 2.79 8.29 27.10
CA LEU A 198 3.63 8.12 25.93
C LEU A 198 3.53 9.29 24.96
N THR A 199 4.65 9.58 24.32
CA THR A 199 4.80 10.61 23.28
C THR A 199 4.93 9.98 21.90
N PHE A 200 4.16 10.48 20.95
CA PHE A 200 4.08 9.99 19.57
C PHE A 200 4.53 11.05 18.58
N THR A 201 5.33 10.65 17.59
CA THR A 201 5.67 11.48 16.43
C THR A 201 5.07 10.86 15.15
N VAL A 202 4.05 11.50 14.60
CA VAL A 202 3.41 11.08 13.34
C VAL A 202 4.11 11.79 12.18
N GLN A 203 4.78 11.02 11.33
CA GLN A 203 5.44 11.51 10.13
C GLN A 203 4.52 11.28 8.93
N GLY A 204 4.05 12.38 8.32
CA GLY A 204 3.05 12.41 7.26
C GLY A 204 1.63 12.57 7.79
N CYS A 205 1.00 13.68 7.41
CA CYS A 205 -0.34 14.09 7.87
C CYS A 205 -1.38 14.08 6.73
N GLY A 206 -1.25 13.09 5.83
CA GLY A 206 -2.28 12.75 4.84
C GLY A 206 -3.52 12.11 5.48
N LYS A 207 -4.38 11.48 4.70
CA LYS A 207 -5.63 10.87 5.18
C LYS A 207 -5.41 9.90 6.35
N VAL A 208 -4.45 8.99 6.23
CA VAL A 208 -4.14 7.99 7.27
C VAL A 208 -3.50 8.65 8.49
N GLY A 209 -2.39 9.40 8.31
CA GLY A 209 -1.67 9.99 9.44
C GLY A 209 -2.50 10.99 10.24
N THR A 210 -3.34 11.79 9.58
CA THR A 210 -4.30 12.67 10.27
C THR A 210 -5.29 11.89 11.12
N THR A 211 -5.80 10.77 10.61
CA THR A 211 -6.72 9.90 11.35
C THR A 211 -6.04 9.25 12.55
N VAL A 212 -4.81 8.76 12.38
CA VAL A 212 -3.99 8.20 13.46
C VAL A 212 -3.73 9.25 14.54
N ALA A 213 -3.29 10.46 14.16
CA ALA A 213 -3.01 11.53 15.12
C ALA A 213 -4.25 11.92 15.94
N LYS A 214 -5.41 12.06 15.29
CA LYS A 214 -6.68 12.35 15.97
C LYS A 214 -7.08 11.24 16.93
N GLU A 215 -6.90 10.00 16.55
CA GLU A 215 -7.25 8.84 17.36
C GLU A 215 -6.32 8.71 18.57
N LEU A 216 -5.01 8.95 18.43
CA LEU A 216 -4.07 9.02 19.54
C LEU A 216 -4.49 10.09 20.59
N ILE A 217 -4.91 11.29 20.11
CA ILE A 217 -5.46 12.32 20.99
C ILE A 217 -6.75 11.86 21.69
N ARG A 218 -7.65 11.20 20.96
CA ARG A 218 -8.90 10.67 21.50
C ARG A 218 -8.66 9.63 22.59
N LEU A 219 -7.65 8.80 22.41
CA LEU A 219 -7.23 7.77 23.38
C LEU A 219 -6.46 8.33 24.58
N GLY A 220 -6.18 9.63 24.59
CA GLY A 220 -5.54 10.31 25.71
C GLY A 220 -4.02 10.25 25.70
N ALA A 221 -3.37 10.08 24.56
CA ALA A 221 -1.91 10.13 24.45
C ALA A 221 -1.34 11.40 25.12
N LYS A 222 -0.23 11.26 25.86
CA LYS A 222 0.42 12.36 26.58
C LYS A 222 0.78 13.51 25.66
N HIS A 223 1.36 13.21 24.52
CA HIS A 223 1.77 14.19 23.54
C HIS A 223 1.78 13.57 22.14
N VAL A 224 1.18 14.26 21.18
CA VAL A 224 1.20 13.88 19.76
C VAL A 224 1.85 15.00 18.96
N GLN A 225 3.00 14.71 18.40
CA GLN A 225 3.76 15.57 17.51
C GLN A 225 3.45 15.19 16.06
N THR A 226 3.36 16.17 15.18
CA THR A 226 2.99 15.97 13.77
C THR A 226 3.96 16.67 12.85
N CYS A 227 4.41 15.98 11.80
CA CYS A 227 5.31 16.52 10.80
C CYS A 227 4.82 16.16 9.40
N ASP A 228 4.82 17.11 8.49
CA ASP A 228 4.51 16.91 7.08
C ASP A 228 5.39 17.79 6.20
N LEU A 229 5.61 17.36 4.95
CA LEU A 229 6.30 18.15 3.94
C LEU A 229 5.60 19.49 3.69
N TYR A 230 4.26 19.47 3.80
CA TYR A 230 3.42 20.66 3.76
C TYR A 230 3.03 21.07 5.19
N PRO A 231 3.65 22.11 5.78
CA PRO A 231 3.47 22.45 7.20
C PRO A 231 2.01 22.67 7.62
N GLU A 232 1.15 23.07 6.70
CA GLU A 232 -0.28 23.27 6.97
C GLU A 232 -0.99 21.94 7.29
N CYS A 233 -0.58 20.83 6.66
CA CYS A 233 -1.12 19.50 6.93
C CYS A 233 -0.77 19.02 8.34
N ALA A 234 0.36 19.47 8.90
CA ALA A 234 0.76 19.12 10.26
C ALA A 234 -0.05 19.85 11.36
N LYS A 235 -0.85 20.87 11.01
CA LYS A 235 -1.67 21.63 11.98
C LYS A 235 -2.95 20.88 12.34
N ILE A 236 -2.81 19.78 13.07
CA ILE A 236 -3.95 18.98 13.56
C ILE A 236 -4.34 19.47 14.97
N PRO A 237 -5.63 19.69 15.25
CA PRO A 237 -6.09 20.13 16.58
C PRO A 237 -5.56 19.27 17.71
N LYS A 238 -5.04 19.90 18.77
CA LYS A 238 -4.41 19.28 19.96
C LYS A 238 -3.11 18.52 19.68
N CYS A 239 -2.58 18.53 18.47
CA CYS A 239 -1.24 18.06 18.15
C CYS A 239 -0.24 19.22 18.12
N THR A 240 1.04 18.92 18.29
CA THR A 240 2.13 19.88 18.19
C THR A 240 2.84 19.73 16.85
N PRO A 241 2.68 20.66 15.91
CA PRO A 241 3.43 20.66 14.66
C PRO A 241 4.92 20.81 14.93
N ILE A 242 5.74 19.95 14.32
CA ILE A 242 7.19 19.99 14.41
C ILE A 242 7.81 20.13 13.02
N LYS A 243 9.05 20.62 12.94
CA LYS A 243 9.74 20.82 11.67
C LYS A 243 10.43 19.57 11.15
N ASP A 244 10.99 18.80 12.06
CA ASP A 244 11.81 17.65 11.71
C ASP A 244 11.49 16.47 12.64
N TRP A 245 10.86 15.47 12.07
CA TRP A 245 10.49 14.25 12.79
C TRP A 245 11.70 13.40 13.19
N ALA A 246 12.79 13.47 12.41
CA ALA A 246 14.00 12.67 12.64
C ALA A 246 14.86 13.22 13.79
N LEU A 247 14.65 14.48 14.18
CA LEU A 247 15.37 15.14 15.26
C LEU A 247 14.51 15.38 16.52
N THR A 248 13.26 14.92 16.51
CA THR A 248 12.33 15.18 17.62
C THR A 248 12.16 13.94 18.51
N PRO A 249 12.46 14.02 19.83
CA PRO A 249 12.31 12.90 20.74
C PRO A 249 10.85 12.42 20.85
N CYS A 250 10.67 11.08 20.89
CA CYS A 250 9.38 10.43 21.11
C CYS A 250 9.57 9.01 21.64
N ASP A 251 8.52 8.42 22.22
CA ASP A 251 8.48 6.99 22.54
C ASP A 251 8.13 6.17 21.29
N PHE A 252 7.18 6.67 20.49
CA PHE A 252 6.71 6.04 19.25
C PHE A 252 6.95 6.94 18.04
N LEU A 253 7.71 6.44 17.05
CA LEU A 253 7.70 6.97 15.70
C LEU A 253 6.59 6.28 14.90
N VAL A 254 5.72 7.08 14.27
CA VAL A 254 4.57 6.59 13.50
C VAL A 254 4.69 7.06 12.04
N PRO A 255 5.44 6.31 11.18
CA PRO A 255 5.59 6.67 9.78
C PRO A 255 4.27 6.48 9.01
N CYS A 256 3.76 7.56 8.41
CA CYS A 256 2.54 7.58 7.58
C CYS A 256 2.73 8.34 6.26
N ALA A 257 3.97 8.51 5.81
CA ALA A 257 4.33 9.23 4.59
C ALA A 257 5.02 8.32 3.55
N ASN A 258 6.07 8.82 2.92
CA ASN A 258 6.78 8.13 1.85
C ASN A 258 7.59 6.93 2.35
N SER A 259 7.71 5.91 1.48
CA SER A 259 8.64 4.80 1.68
C SER A 259 10.09 5.29 1.75
N LEU A 260 10.96 4.47 2.37
CA LEU A 260 12.42 4.64 2.40
C LEU A 260 12.91 5.92 3.09
N ALA A 261 12.06 6.54 3.93
CA ALA A 261 12.41 7.79 4.62
C ALA A 261 13.41 7.60 5.78
N ILE A 262 13.47 6.42 6.39
CA ILE A 262 14.43 6.11 7.46
C ILE A 262 15.72 5.60 6.81
N THR A 263 16.63 6.53 6.54
CA THR A 263 17.98 6.21 6.02
C THR A 263 18.90 5.72 7.14
N GLU A 264 20.10 5.22 6.80
CA GLU A 264 21.12 4.85 7.79
C GLU A 264 21.52 6.03 8.67
N GLU A 265 21.63 7.22 8.08
CA GLU A 265 21.94 8.46 8.78
C GLU A 265 20.83 8.82 9.77
N VAL A 266 19.57 8.80 9.34
CA VAL A 266 18.40 9.04 10.20
C VAL A 266 18.37 8.01 11.33
N ALA A 267 18.52 6.73 11.02
CA ALA A 267 18.50 5.66 12.01
C ALA A 267 19.61 5.79 13.05
N ALA A 268 20.81 6.23 12.64
CA ALA A 268 21.95 6.43 13.53
C ALA A 268 21.81 7.65 14.44
N ASN A 269 21.23 8.74 13.93
CA ASN A 269 21.16 10.04 14.61
C ASN A 269 19.81 10.33 15.26
N PHE A 270 18.83 9.42 15.18
CA PHE A 270 17.53 9.60 15.81
C PHE A 270 17.73 9.89 17.32
N PRO A 271 16.96 10.80 17.94
CA PRO A 271 17.07 11.10 19.36
C PRO A 271 17.00 9.85 20.25
N GLU A 272 17.67 9.91 21.39
CA GLU A 272 17.53 8.87 22.42
C GLU A 272 16.12 8.85 22.99
N GLY A 273 15.69 7.69 23.49
CA GLY A 273 14.38 7.50 24.12
C GLY A 273 13.31 6.96 23.20
N ILE A 274 13.56 6.90 21.87
CA ILE A 274 12.63 6.18 20.98
C ILE A 274 12.66 4.69 21.32
N LYS A 275 11.48 4.10 21.48
CA LYS A 275 11.32 2.68 21.78
C LYS A 275 10.71 1.89 20.63
N TYR A 276 9.79 2.51 19.90
CA TYR A 276 8.96 1.81 18.93
C TYR A 276 8.82 2.58 17.62
N CYS A 277 8.77 1.81 16.51
CA CYS A 277 8.43 2.31 15.17
C CYS A 277 7.25 1.51 14.65
N VAL A 278 6.06 2.13 14.61
CA VAL A 278 4.79 1.49 14.24
C VAL A 278 3.97 2.44 13.36
N GLY A 279 3.78 2.11 12.10
CA GLY A 279 3.09 3.05 11.20
C GLY A 279 2.47 2.40 9.96
N ALA A 280 2.02 3.24 9.04
CA ALA A 280 1.34 2.82 7.82
C ALA A 280 2.24 2.81 6.58
N THR A 281 3.45 3.39 6.65
CA THR A 281 4.34 3.51 5.49
C THR A 281 4.84 2.14 5.04
N ASN A 282 4.61 1.81 3.77
CA ASN A 282 5.21 0.62 3.17
C ASN A 282 6.72 0.80 3.04
N SER A 283 7.50 -0.19 3.56
CA SER A 283 8.97 -0.16 3.55
C SER A 283 9.54 1.17 4.08
N PRO A 284 9.38 1.48 5.38
CA PRO A 284 9.82 2.76 5.94
C PRO A 284 11.33 2.95 5.91
N PHE A 285 12.11 1.86 5.99
CA PHE A 285 13.57 1.88 5.97
C PHE A 285 14.12 1.91 4.54
N ALA A 286 15.18 2.70 4.33
CA ALA A 286 15.83 2.82 3.03
C ALA A 286 16.51 1.50 2.59
N ASN A 287 17.00 0.72 3.55
CA ASN A 287 17.63 -0.57 3.33
C ASN A 287 17.69 -1.38 4.64
N GLU A 288 18.21 -2.61 4.56
CA GLU A 288 18.36 -3.51 5.72
C GLU A 288 19.35 -2.99 6.77
N ASN A 289 20.37 -2.21 6.35
CA ASN A 289 21.32 -1.62 7.30
C ASN A 289 20.65 -0.57 8.18
N ALA A 290 19.78 0.29 7.61
CA ALA A 290 19.01 1.27 8.37
C ALA A 290 18.14 0.59 9.43
N MET A 291 17.43 -0.48 9.07
CA MET A 291 16.64 -1.29 10.01
C MET A 291 17.53 -1.94 11.08
N SER A 292 18.70 -2.47 10.69
CA SER A 292 19.65 -3.07 11.63
C SER A 292 20.20 -2.05 12.62
N ILE A 293 20.44 -0.80 12.20
CA ILE A 293 20.87 0.29 13.10
C ILE A 293 19.79 0.56 14.15
N PHE A 294 18.52 0.69 13.73
CA PHE A 294 17.40 0.87 14.66
C PHE A 294 17.32 -0.27 15.68
N ASN A 295 17.37 -1.52 15.21
CA ASN A 295 17.32 -2.70 16.08
C ASN A 295 18.47 -2.72 17.11
N ARG A 296 19.71 -2.41 16.67
CA ARG A 296 20.87 -2.33 17.60
C ARG A 296 20.73 -1.24 18.65
N ARG A 297 19.97 -0.20 18.37
CA ARG A 297 19.62 0.87 19.33
C ARG A 297 18.47 0.49 20.26
N GLY A 298 17.95 -0.74 20.14
CA GLY A 298 16.85 -1.24 20.96
C GLY A 298 15.46 -0.74 20.51
N VAL A 299 15.36 -0.13 19.32
CA VAL A 299 14.04 0.30 18.79
C VAL A 299 13.33 -0.88 18.16
N MET A 300 12.19 -1.24 18.70
CA MET A 300 11.35 -2.30 18.13
C MET A 300 10.55 -1.75 16.94
N HIS A 301 10.68 -2.39 15.79
CA HIS A 301 9.86 -2.10 14.62
C HIS A 301 8.75 -3.15 14.45
N ILE A 302 7.51 -2.70 14.41
CA ILE A 302 6.38 -3.53 14.00
C ILE A 302 6.26 -3.44 12.47
N PRO A 303 6.46 -4.56 11.75
CA PRO A 303 6.40 -4.55 10.29
C PRO A 303 5.09 -3.98 9.76
N GLU A 304 5.17 -3.21 8.71
CA GLU A 304 3.99 -2.61 8.05
C GLU A 304 3.02 -3.65 7.47
N SER A 305 3.49 -4.87 7.23
CA SER A 305 2.63 -6.00 6.88
C SER A 305 1.63 -6.34 7.99
N ILE A 306 1.92 -5.97 9.24
CA ILE A 306 1.02 -6.07 10.39
C ILE A 306 0.30 -4.75 10.59
N SER A 307 1.07 -3.67 10.85
CA SER A 307 0.49 -2.41 11.32
C SER A 307 -0.37 -1.68 10.30
N SER A 308 -0.20 -1.93 8.99
CA SER A 308 -1.00 -1.28 7.94
C SER A 308 -1.94 -2.23 7.19
N ALA A 309 -2.33 -3.34 7.81
CA ALA A 309 -3.16 -4.36 7.16
C ALA A 309 -4.66 -4.04 7.13
N GLY A 310 -5.11 -2.96 7.76
CA GLY A 310 -6.54 -2.65 7.90
C GLY A 310 -7.29 -2.61 6.58
N ALA A 311 -6.73 -1.98 5.54
CA ALA A 311 -7.36 -1.92 4.23
C ALA A 311 -7.60 -3.31 3.63
N ILE A 312 -6.59 -4.18 3.63
CA ILE A 312 -6.73 -5.52 3.04
C ILE A 312 -7.67 -6.42 3.83
N LEU A 313 -7.78 -6.20 5.15
CA LEU A 313 -8.76 -6.90 5.99
C LEU A 313 -10.17 -6.46 5.61
N ALA A 314 -10.39 -5.15 5.48
CA ALA A 314 -11.65 -4.60 5.03
C ALA A 314 -12.05 -5.10 3.64
N ASP A 315 -11.12 -5.06 2.69
CA ASP A 315 -11.28 -5.60 1.33
C ASP A 315 -11.71 -7.07 1.36
N SER A 316 -11.05 -7.89 2.19
CA SER A 316 -11.35 -9.33 2.27
C SER A 316 -12.76 -9.60 2.81
N VAL A 317 -13.21 -8.78 3.75
CA VAL A 317 -14.57 -8.86 4.28
C VAL A 317 -15.58 -8.41 3.22
N GLU A 318 -15.31 -7.32 2.53
CA GLU A 318 -16.20 -6.77 1.51
C GLU A 318 -16.42 -7.78 0.36
N VAL A 319 -15.37 -8.40 -0.15
CA VAL A 319 -15.49 -9.43 -1.20
C VAL A 319 -16.31 -10.62 -0.73
N ARG A 320 -16.04 -11.15 0.45
CA ARG A 320 -16.73 -12.35 0.96
C ARG A 320 -18.20 -12.14 1.27
N TYR A 321 -18.56 -10.97 1.78
CA TYR A 321 -19.92 -10.71 2.29
C TYR A 321 -20.77 -9.82 1.38
N VAL A 322 -20.18 -9.16 0.39
CA VAL A 322 -20.90 -8.22 -0.48
C VAL A 322 -20.89 -8.67 -1.94
N MET A 323 -19.77 -9.21 -2.43
CA MET A 323 -19.63 -9.58 -3.85
C MET A 323 -19.95 -11.05 -4.14
N LEU A 324 -19.89 -11.92 -3.13
CA LEU A 324 -20.19 -13.36 -3.27
C LEU A 324 -21.55 -13.74 -2.69
N SER A 325 -22.30 -12.82 -2.10
CA SER A 325 -23.70 -12.96 -1.68
C SER A 325 -24.66 -12.42 -2.74
#